data_ca69850a43c996e49e1678a0f4add8a9
#
_entry.id   ca69850a43c996e49e1678a0f4add8a9
#
_cell.length_a   1.000
_cell.length_b   1.000
_cell.length_c   1.000
_cell.angle_alpha   90.00
_cell.angle_beta   90.00
_cell.angle_gamma   90.00
#
_symmetry.space_group_name_H-M   'P 1'
#
loop_
_entity.id
_entity.type
_entity.pdbx_description
1 polymer ?
#
loop_
_entity_poly.entity_id
_entity_poly.type
_entity_poly.pdbx_seq_one_letter_code
_entity_poly.pdbx_strand_id
1 'polypeptide(L)'
;MTAFTRGRREIQLLARDPLLALLVVLLFVSLGVFVVFPLLSVLVKSFQSEQGAFSLENYTRFLTFSYLRSSLWNSLTVGFCTAACSVLVGFAAAFTITRTSVPWKKALHLLFILPIISPPFTSALSILMLFGANGLITRGLLGIRNYNIYGFKGVLLSQIFTFAPVAYLTLKGVMESLNPTLEDAAMNVGAGRLQTFLRVTLPLSLPGIASAFLVVLIESLADFGNPLVLAGSRFPMLSTQAYLEITGSFNLPLGAALAVVLLIPSITSFAIQRYYLQKRQYTTVTGKPVASSSKLVSRNARRGLLAFSAAFCGLVLLFYGTIFVGAFTRVWGFDFTPTLTHFAYAFSVGMGTIRDTLIVAICATPLSGVLGMLIAFLVVRTSFPGKGVMEFTSILNFAVPGTVIGIGYILAFNTPPLMLIGTLAILVLNFVFRY
;
A
#
# COMPACT_ATOMS: atom_id res chain seq x y z
N MET A 1 -24.75 -32.67 -4.66
CA MET A 1 -25.67 -31.55 -5.01
C MET A 1 -25.05 -30.78 -6.17
N THR A 2 -25.69 -30.74 -7.28
CA THR A 2 -25.19 -30.03 -8.49
C THR A 2 -25.24 -28.51 -8.25
N ALA A 3 -24.33 -27.74 -8.85
CA ALA A 3 -24.26 -26.29 -8.73
C ALA A 3 -25.61 -25.60 -9.06
N PHE A 4 -26.40 -26.21 -9.92
CA PHE A 4 -27.71 -25.74 -10.34
C PHE A 4 -28.79 -25.81 -9.24
N THR A 5 -28.80 -26.87 -8.41
CA THR A 5 -29.75 -27.02 -7.31
C THR A 5 -29.41 -26.08 -6.14
N ARG A 6 -28.14 -25.78 -5.96
CA ARG A 6 -27.65 -24.80 -4.96
C ARG A 6 -28.09 -23.38 -5.32
N GLY A 7 -27.92 -22.95 -6.58
CA GLY A 7 -28.34 -21.61 -7.03
C GLY A 7 -29.84 -21.36 -6.91
N ARG A 8 -30.70 -22.36 -7.26
CA ARG A 8 -32.15 -22.25 -7.07
C ARG A 8 -32.54 -22.06 -5.60
N ARG A 9 -31.92 -22.80 -4.70
CA ARG A 9 -32.18 -22.64 -3.25
C ARG A 9 -31.76 -21.28 -2.73
N GLU A 10 -30.61 -20.77 -3.17
CA GLU A 10 -30.11 -19.45 -2.80
C GLU A 10 -31.04 -18.32 -3.27
N ILE A 11 -31.58 -18.44 -4.50
CA ILE A 11 -32.59 -17.49 -5.03
C ILE A 11 -33.89 -17.53 -4.21
N GLN A 12 -34.36 -18.72 -3.85
CA GLN A 12 -35.57 -18.86 -3.05
C GLN A 12 -35.42 -18.32 -1.63
N LEU A 13 -34.22 -18.45 -1.02
CA LEU A 13 -33.92 -17.88 0.29
C LEU A 13 -33.90 -16.33 0.21
N LEU A 14 -33.30 -15.79 -0.85
CA LEU A 14 -33.24 -14.35 -1.07
C LEU A 14 -34.66 -13.76 -1.34
N ALA A 15 -35.50 -14.47 -2.08
CA ALA A 15 -36.88 -14.03 -2.36
C ALA A 15 -37.80 -14.03 -1.12
N ARG A 16 -37.45 -14.77 -0.08
CA ARG A 16 -38.22 -14.80 1.19
C ARG A 16 -37.93 -13.60 2.10
N ASP A 17 -36.79 -12.92 1.89
CA ASP A 17 -36.41 -11.74 2.67
C ASP A 17 -36.20 -10.56 1.71
N PRO A 18 -37.23 -9.72 1.51
CA PRO A 18 -37.14 -8.62 0.55
C PRO A 18 -36.14 -7.54 0.95
N LEU A 19 -35.88 -7.36 2.26
CA LEU A 19 -34.86 -6.42 2.74
C LEU A 19 -33.46 -6.90 2.39
N LEU A 20 -33.20 -8.20 2.62
CA LEU A 20 -31.94 -8.82 2.23
C LEU A 20 -31.73 -8.76 0.71
N ALA A 21 -32.77 -9.03 -0.07
CA ALA A 21 -32.72 -8.94 -1.53
C ALA A 21 -32.37 -7.53 -1.99
N LEU A 22 -33.04 -6.51 -1.44
CA LEU A 22 -32.77 -5.10 -1.72
C LEU A 22 -31.33 -4.72 -1.40
N LEU A 23 -30.81 -5.10 -0.23
CA LEU A 23 -29.45 -4.83 0.18
C LEU A 23 -28.42 -5.48 -0.77
N VAL A 24 -28.64 -6.75 -1.14
CA VAL A 24 -27.75 -7.46 -2.06
C VAL A 24 -27.73 -6.76 -3.43
N VAL A 25 -28.89 -6.38 -3.98
CA VAL A 25 -28.97 -5.69 -5.27
C VAL A 25 -28.32 -4.32 -5.19
N LEU A 26 -28.59 -3.55 -4.14
CA LEU A 26 -27.99 -2.21 -3.95
C LEU A 26 -26.47 -2.28 -3.89
N LEU A 27 -25.92 -3.26 -3.17
CA LEU A 27 -24.47 -3.46 -3.08
C LEU A 27 -23.87 -3.92 -4.41
N PHE A 28 -24.54 -4.82 -5.17
CA PHE A 28 -24.05 -5.21 -6.49
C PHE A 28 -24.06 -4.02 -7.46
N VAL A 29 -25.12 -3.21 -7.45
CA VAL A 29 -25.20 -2.03 -8.30
C VAL A 29 -24.11 -1.01 -7.91
N SER A 30 -23.92 -0.75 -6.62
CA SER A 30 -22.91 0.19 -6.15
C SER A 30 -21.49 -0.28 -6.47
N LEU A 31 -21.16 -1.55 -6.24
CA LEU A 31 -19.87 -2.13 -6.64
C LEU A 31 -19.70 -2.13 -8.17
N GLY A 32 -20.76 -2.41 -8.92
CA GLY A 32 -20.77 -2.33 -10.38
C GLY A 32 -20.44 -0.94 -10.89
N VAL A 33 -21.08 0.08 -10.35
CA VAL A 33 -20.91 1.48 -10.77
C VAL A 33 -19.57 2.07 -10.30
N PHE A 34 -19.18 1.84 -9.04
CA PHE A 34 -18.03 2.54 -8.45
C PHE A 34 -16.73 1.73 -8.42
N VAL A 35 -16.76 0.42 -8.73
CA VAL A 35 -15.55 -0.40 -8.81
C VAL A 35 -15.37 -0.93 -10.24
N VAL A 36 -16.37 -1.63 -10.78
CA VAL A 36 -16.21 -2.32 -12.06
C VAL A 36 -16.22 -1.35 -13.23
N PHE A 37 -17.16 -0.42 -13.27
CA PHE A 37 -17.31 0.53 -14.38
C PHE A 37 -16.09 1.43 -14.58
N PRO A 38 -15.46 2.02 -13.54
CA PRO A 38 -14.21 2.76 -13.71
C PRO A 38 -13.08 1.90 -14.30
N LEU A 39 -12.91 0.66 -13.84
CA LEU A 39 -11.88 -0.25 -14.36
C LEU A 39 -12.14 -0.64 -15.81
N LEU A 40 -13.40 -0.90 -16.16
CA LEU A 40 -13.79 -1.17 -17.56
C LEU A 40 -13.56 0.07 -18.43
N SER A 41 -13.82 1.28 -17.92
CA SER A 41 -13.55 2.52 -18.64
C SER A 41 -12.08 2.69 -18.96
N VAL A 42 -11.17 2.37 -18.01
CA VAL A 42 -9.72 2.35 -18.27
C VAL A 42 -9.38 1.33 -19.35
N LEU A 43 -9.92 0.11 -19.23
CA LEU A 43 -9.65 -0.96 -20.20
C LEU A 43 -10.11 -0.59 -21.59
N VAL A 44 -11.35 -0.13 -21.74
CA VAL A 44 -11.91 0.29 -23.04
C VAL A 44 -11.12 1.44 -23.63
N LYS A 45 -10.81 2.46 -22.81
CA LYS A 45 -10.07 3.65 -23.26
C LYS A 45 -8.65 3.31 -23.72
N SER A 46 -8.01 2.33 -23.11
CA SER A 46 -6.66 1.88 -23.49
C SER A 46 -6.56 1.32 -24.90
N PHE A 47 -7.68 0.80 -25.44
CA PHE A 47 -7.81 0.30 -26.80
C PHE A 47 -8.40 1.31 -27.80
N GLN A 48 -8.46 2.59 -27.43
CA GLN A 48 -8.93 3.64 -28.32
C GLN A 48 -7.75 4.50 -28.81
N SER A 49 -7.83 4.97 -30.06
CA SER A 49 -7.02 6.07 -30.56
C SER A 49 -7.48 7.40 -29.96
N GLU A 50 -6.72 8.48 -30.18
CA GLU A 50 -7.16 9.83 -29.78
C GLU A 50 -8.48 10.25 -30.43
N GLN A 51 -8.80 9.68 -31.60
CA GLN A 51 -10.05 9.92 -32.34
C GLN A 51 -11.21 9.00 -31.86
N GLY A 52 -10.97 8.10 -30.88
CA GLY A 52 -11.99 7.21 -30.33
C GLY A 52 -12.19 5.89 -31.08
N ALA A 53 -11.47 5.63 -32.18
CA ALA A 53 -11.53 4.37 -32.90
C ALA A 53 -10.73 3.28 -32.14
N PHE A 54 -11.14 1.98 -32.32
CA PHE A 54 -10.37 0.88 -31.78
C PHE A 54 -8.95 0.85 -32.35
N SER A 55 -7.96 0.78 -31.49
CA SER A 55 -6.54 0.82 -31.89
C SER A 55 -5.65 0.16 -30.84
N LEU A 56 -4.60 -0.52 -31.29
CA LEU A 56 -3.51 -1.02 -30.47
C LEU A 56 -2.31 -0.07 -30.44
N GLU A 57 -2.43 1.13 -31.02
CA GLU A 57 -1.34 2.11 -31.15
C GLU A 57 -0.71 2.47 -29.80
N ASN A 58 -1.50 2.61 -28.73
CA ASN A 58 -0.98 2.94 -27.40
C ASN A 58 -0.04 1.84 -26.85
N TYR A 59 -0.35 0.58 -27.11
CA TYR A 59 0.51 -0.53 -26.72
C TYR A 59 1.73 -0.66 -27.63
N THR A 60 1.62 -0.38 -28.93
CA THR A 60 2.77 -0.27 -29.83
C THR A 60 3.69 0.89 -29.46
N ARG A 61 3.14 2.04 -29.11
CA ARG A 61 3.90 3.18 -28.56
C ARG A 61 4.64 2.78 -27.27
N PHE A 62 3.94 2.12 -26.32
CA PHE A 62 4.58 1.61 -25.10
C PHE A 62 5.75 0.66 -25.40
N LEU A 63 5.60 -0.24 -26.35
CA LEU A 63 6.64 -1.21 -26.71
C LEU A 63 7.79 -0.58 -27.54
N THR A 64 7.54 0.47 -28.31
CA THR A 64 8.52 1.11 -29.20
C THR A 64 9.35 2.14 -28.47
N PHE A 65 8.72 3.00 -27.66
CA PHE A 65 9.44 4.05 -26.95
C PHE A 65 10.20 3.52 -25.75
N SER A 66 11.53 3.57 -25.78
CA SER A 66 12.41 3.08 -24.70
C SER A 66 12.11 3.73 -23.35
N TYR A 67 11.71 5.01 -23.35
CA TYR A 67 11.34 5.75 -22.15
C TYR A 67 10.12 5.12 -21.43
N LEU A 68 9.07 4.73 -22.18
CA LEU A 68 7.88 4.10 -21.62
C LEU A 68 8.17 2.68 -21.13
N ARG A 69 8.96 1.90 -21.88
CA ARG A 69 9.39 0.56 -21.42
C ARG A 69 10.24 0.64 -20.16
N SER A 70 11.16 1.61 -20.11
CA SER A 70 12.00 1.79 -18.92
C SER A 70 11.19 2.15 -17.69
N SER A 71 10.04 2.82 -17.82
CA SER A 71 9.15 3.13 -16.70
C SER A 71 8.58 1.87 -16.04
N LEU A 72 8.26 0.84 -16.81
CA LEU A 72 7.84 -0.46 -16.26
C LEU A 72 9.00 -1.16 -15.53
N TRP A 73 10.18 -1.25 -16.18
CA TRP A 73 11.35 -1.88 -15.58
C TRP A 73 11.80 -1.18 -14.31
N ASN A 74 11.80 0.15 -14.30
CA ASN A 74 12.11 0.95 -13.12
C ASN A 74 11.12 0.67 -11.99
N SER A 75 9.81 0.64 -12.31
CA SER A 75 8.76 0.34 -11.32
C SER A 75 8.90 -1.08 -10.74
N LEU A 76 9.15 -2.07 -11.59
CA LEU A 76 9.37 -3.45 -11.15
C LEU A 76 10.65 -3.56 -10.30
N THR A 77 11.75 -2.98 -10.75
CA THR A 77 13.03 -3.04 -10.02
C THR A 77 12.92 -2.38 -8.65
N VAL A 78 12.36 -1.16 -8.59
CA VAL A 78 12.11 -0.48 -7.30
C VAL A 78 11.17 -1.32 -6.44
N GLY A 79 10.07 -1.83 -7.02
CA GLY A 79 9.09 -2.62 -6.29
C GLY A 79 9.69 -3.87 -5.65
N PHE A 80 10.47 -4.65 -6.41
CA PHE A 80 11.15 -5.83 -5.88
C PHE A 80 12.18 -5.48 -4.81
N CYS A 81 13.00 -4.45 -5.03
CA CYS A 81 13.99 -4.00 -4.05
C CYS A 81 13.33 -3.47 -2.78
N THR A 82 12.27 -2.66 -2.92
CA THR A 82 11.48 -2.15 -1.79
C THR A 82 10.86 -3.30 -1.01
N ALA A 83 10.22 -4.26 -1.68
CA ALA A 83 9.61 -5.41 -1.03
C ALA A 83 10.65 -6.24 -0.27
N ALA A 84 11.79 -6.54 -0.88
CA ALA A 84 12.86 -7.29 -0.23
C ALA A 84 13.41 -6.56 1.01
N CYS A 85 13.77 -5.29 0.87
CA CYS A 85 14.31 -4.51 1.98
C CYS A 85 13.29 -4.28 3.10
N SER A 86 12.03 -3.94 2.74
CA SER A 86 10.96 -3.71 3.71
C SER A 86 10.61 -4.98 4.50
N VAL A 87 10.61 -6.14 3.82
CA VAL A 87 10.39 -7.44 4.47
C VAL A 87 11.54 -7.79 5.41
N LEU A 88 12.79 -7.53 5.04
CA LEU A 88 13.93 -7.74 5.94
C LEU A 88 13.82 -6.86 7.20
N VAL A 89 13.53 -5.57 7.03
CA VAL A 89 13.34 -4.63 8.15
C VAL A 89 12.13 -5.04 8.98
N GLY A 90 11.01 -5.31 8.34
CA GLY A 90 9.76 -5.71 9.01
C GLY A 90 9.89 -7.03 9.77
N PHE A 91 10.59 -8.03 9.19
CA PHE A 91 10.85 -9.31 9.84
C PHE A 91 11.72 -9.14 11.08
N ALA A 92 12.83 -8.41 10.96
CA ALA A 92 13.71 -8.16 12.11
C ALA A 92 12.97 -7.45 13.25
N ALA A 93 12.13 -6.46 12.93
CA ALA A 93 11.30 -5.77 13.90
C ALA A 93 10.21 -6.67 14.52
N ALA A 94 9.48 -7.43 13.69
CA ALA A 94 8.46 -8.36 14.15
C ALA A 94 9.05 -9.43 15.06
N PHE A 95 10.18 -10.01 14.67
CA PHE A 95 10.91 -10.99 15.47
C PHE A 95 11.41 -10.39 16.78
N THR A 96 11.94 -9.17 16.76
CA THR A 96 12.39 -8.46 17.98
C THR A 96 11.24 -8.29 18.97
N ILE A 97 10.08 -7.84 18.51
CA ILE A 97 8.95 -7.55 19.40
C ILE A 97 8.26 -8.82 19.88
N THR A 98 8.16 -9.87 19.03
CA THR A 98 7.40 -11.08 19.37
C THR A 98 8.24 -12.13 20.08
N ARG A 99 9.51 -12.30 19.72
CA ARG A 99 10.39 -13.41 20.18
C ARG A 99 11.51 -13.00 21.13
N THR A 100 11.57 -11.71 21.53
CA THR A 100 12.57 -11.27 22.50
C THR A 100 11.96 -10.48 23.66
N SER A 101 12.67 -10.45 24.78
CA SER A 101 12.35 -9.63 25.96
C SER A 101 13.13 -8.31 25.91
N VAL A 102 12.75 -7.38 24.99
CA VAL A 102 13.37 -6.05 24.91
C VAL A 102 12.59 -5.04 25.73
N PRO A 103 13.27 -4.01 26.30
CA PRO A 103 12.59 -2.90 26.95
C PRO A 103 11.82 -2.08 25.91
N TRP A 104 10.81 -1.33 26.37
CA TRP A 104 10.04 -0.38 25.55
C TRP A 104 9.38 -0.96 24.29
N LYS A 105 8.98 -2.25 24.30
CA LYS A 105 8.28 -2.89 23.16
C LYS A 105 7.14 -2.05 22.59
N LYS A 106 6.33 -1.41 23.47
CA LYS A 106 5.21 -0.56 23.05
C LYS A 106 5.68 0.67 22.29
N ALA A 107 6.75 1.33 22.75
CA ALA A 107 7.30 2.52 22.09
C ALA A 107 7.91 2.14 20.73
N LEU A 108 8.68 1.05 20.66
CA LEU A 108 9.21 0.53 19.39
C LEU A 108 8.07 0.21 18.41
N HIS A 109 7.01 -0.46 18.88
CA HIS A 109 5.85 -0.76 18.05
C HIS A 109 5.19 0.51 17.49
N LEU A 110 4.92 1.50 18.36
CA LEU A 110 4.31 2.77 17.93
C LEU A 110 5.18 3.52 16.91
N LEU A 111 6.50 3.58 17.15
CA LEU A 111 7.43 4.22 16.21
C LEU A 111 7.50 3.49 14.87
N PHE A 112 7.45 2.14 14.88
CA PHE A 112 7.42 1.36 13.64
C PHE A 112 6.17 1.63 12.80
N ILE A 113 5.00 1.81 13.40
CA ILE A 113 3.75 2.04 12.67
C ILE A 113 3.52 3.51 12.30
N LEU A 114 4.27 4.44 12.87
CA LEU A 114 4.10 5.87 12.64
C LEU A 114 4.07 6.26 11.14
N PRO A 115 4.93 5.71 10.26
CA PRO A 115 4.87 6.05 8.83
C PRO A 115 3.58 5.67 8.11
N ILE A 116 2.79 4.72 8.62
CA ILE A 116 1.50 4.35 8.01
C ILE A 116 0.47 5.48 8.16
N ILE A 117 0.54 6.22 9.27
CA ILE A 117 -0.42 7.28 9.59
C ILE A 117 -0.12 8.56 8.82
N SER A 118 1.13 8.73 8.36
CA SER A 118 1.55 9.95 7.69
C SER A 118 1.24 9.96 6.19
N PRO A 119 1.03 11.16 5.61
CA PRO A 119 0.91 11.27 4.16
C PRO A 119 2.13 10.72 3.43
N PRO A 120 1.97 10.05 2.27
CA PRO A 120 3.09 9.45 1.52
C PRO A 120 4.22 10.43 1.18
N PHE A 121 3.91 11.69 0.91
CA PHE A 121 4.89 12.73 0.61
C PHE A 121 5.85 13.05 1.75
N THR A 122 5.49 12.74 2.99
CA THR A 122 6.30 13.01 4.19
C THR A 122 7.67 12.35 4.08
N SER A 123 7.73 11.08 3.68
CA SER A 123 8.99 10.35 3.49
C SER A 123 9.85 10.97 2.39
N ALA A 124 9.25 11.32 1.26
CA ALA A 124 9.95 11.94 0.14
C ALA A 124 10.52 13.31 0.49
N LEU A 125 9.73 14.16 1.17
CA LEU A 125 10.18 15.48 1.62
C LEU A 125 11.31 15.37 2.65
N SER A 126 11.20 14.47 3.62
CA SER A 126 12.27 14.22 4.60
C SER A 126 13.58 13.83 3.91
N ILE A 127 13.50 12.96 2.92
CA ILE A 127 14.69 12.55 2.15
C ILE A 127 15.29 13.71 1.38
N LEU A 128 14.50 14.57 0.76
CA LEU A 128 14.99 15.77 0.11
C LEU A 128 15.64 16.74 1.10
N MET A 129 15.04 16.92 2.26
CA MET A 129 15.56 17.81 3.30
C MET A 129 16.84 17.28 3.95
N LEU A 130 17.01 15.96 4.03
CA LEU A 130 18.20 15.34 4.60
C LEU A 130 19.30 15.10 3.57
N PHE A 131 18.95 14.59 2.39
CA PHE A 131 19.89 14.07 1.39
C PHE A 131 19.85 14.80 0.04
N GLY A 132 19.02 15.83 -0.11
CA GLY A 132 19.01 16.67 -1.33
C GLY A 132 20.30 17.49 -1.50
N ALA A 133 20.37 18.26 -2.57
CA ALA A 133 21.54 19.12 -2.86
C ALA A 133 21.88 20.10 -1.73
N ASN A 134 20.86 20.59 -1.01
CA ASN A 134 20.98 21.43 0.17
C ASN A 134 20.59 20.67 1.45
N GLY A 135 20.72 19.35 1.44
CA GLY A 135 20.31 18.48 2.54
C GLY A 135 21.19 18.66 3.78
N LEU A 136 20.58 18.51 4.95
CA LEU A 136 21.26 18.63 6.23
C LEU A 136 22.44 17.64 6.36
N ILE A 137 22.26 16.39 5.91
CA ILE A 137 23.31 15.36 5.97
C ILE A 137 24.32 15.57 4.85
N THR A 138 23.87 15.71 3.60
CA THR A 138 24.77 15.77 2.44
C THR A 138 25.63 17.01 2.46
N ARG A 139 25.00 18.19 2.50
CA ARG A 139 25.71 19.46 2.48
C ARG A 139 26.14 19.89 3.89
N GLY A 140 25.23 19.79 4.87
CA GLY A 140 25.48 20.31 6.22
C GLY A 140 26.51 19.48 7.00
N LEU A 141 26.39 18.17 7.03
CA LEU A 141 27.25 17.28 7.83
C LEU A 141 28.48 16.77 7.03
N LEU A 142 28.24 16.30 5.80
CA LEU A 142 29.26 15.65 4.98
C LEU A 142 29.98 16.61 4.01
N GLY A 143 29.51 17.85 3.86
CA GLY A 143 30.11 18.85 2.96
C GLY A 143 30.01 18.49 1.47
N ILE A 144 29.18 17.48 1.10
CA ILE A 144 29.04 17.03 -0.28
C ILE A 144 28.17 18.03 -1.03
N ARG A 145 28.76 18.68 -2.03
CA ARG A 145 28.06 19.62 -2.92
C ARG A 145 27.49 18.88 -4.14
N ASN A 146 26.33 19.32 -4.62
CA ASN A 146 25.67 18.78 -5.82
C ASN A 146 25.32 17.29 -5.77
N TYR A 147 25.03 16.74 -4.58
CA TYR A 147 24.56 15.38 -4.47
C TYR A 147 23.16 15.24 -5.08
N ASN A 148 22.99 14.26 -5.95
CA ASN A 148 21.71 13.96 -6.58
C ASN A 148 21.08 12.74 -5.92
N ILE A 149 20.03 12.96 -5.13
CA ILE A 149 19.23 11.92 -4.48
C ILE A 149 18.11 11.40 -5.38
N TYR A 150 17.78 12.12 -6.45
CA TYR A 150 16.69 11.75 -7.35
C TYR A 150 16.96 10.44 -8.09
N GLY A 151 15.90 9.76 -8.49
CA GLY A 151 15.93 8.49 -9.19
C GLY A 151 15.83 7.29 -8.25
N PHE A 152 16.42 6.18 -8.65
CA PHE A 152 16.32 4.89 -7.95
C PHE A 152 16.59 4.98 -6.44
N LYS A 153 17.68 5.64 -6.05
CA LYS A 153 18.12 5.71 -4.64
C LYS A 153 17.10 6.41 -3.74
N GLY A 154 16.63 7.57 -4.17
CA GLY A 154 15.67 8.36 -3.40
C GLY A 154 14.32 7.66 -3.29
N VAL A 155 13.80 7.14 -4.41
CA VAL A 155 12.53 6.42 -4.43
C VAL A 155 12.61 5.16 -3.57
N LEU A 156 13.66 4.35 -3.74
CA LEU A 156 13.85 3.12 -2.96
C LEU A 156 13.89 3.42 -1.46
N LEU A 157 14.71 4.39 -1.04
CA LEU A 157 14.83 4.74 0.37
C LEU A 157 13.50 5.23 0.94
N SER A 158 12.79 6.11 0.22
CA SER A 158 11.48 6.62 0.61
C SER A 158 10.45 5.51 0.75
N GLN A 159 10.39 4.60 -0.22
CA GLN A 159 9.44 3.49 -0.20
C GLN A 159 9.75 2.47 0.90
N ILE A 160 11.02 2.20 1.22
CA ILE A 160 11.38 1.34 2.35
C ILE A 160 10.79 1.91 3.65
N PHE A 161 10.94 3.22 3.89
CA PHE A 161 10.38 3.87 5.07
C PHE A 161 8.86 3.83 5.11
N THR A 162 8.23 4.05 3.96
CA THR A 162 6.77 4.03 3.83
C THR A 162 6.18 2.63 4.03
N PHE A 163 6.83 1.59 3.49
CA PHE A 163 6.24 0.24 3.42
C PHE A 163 6.84 -0.79 4.38
N ALA A 164 8.00 -0.52 5.02
CA ALA A 164 8.51 -1.41 6.07
C ALA A 164 7.52 -1.61 7.24
N PRO A 165 6.72 -0.61 7.66
CA PRO A 165 5.67 -0.82 8.65
C PRO A 165 4.57 -1.78 8.20
N VAL A 166 4.21 -1.80 6.91
CA VAL A 166 3.22 -2.74 6.35
C VAL A 166 3.75 -4.17 6.42
N ALA A 167 5.01 -4.36 5.99
CA ALA A 167 5.70 -5.65 6.14
C ALA A 167 5.78 -6.08 7.61
N TYR A 168 6.13 -5.15 8.50
CA TYR A 168 6.21 -5.39 9.95
C TYR A 168 4.88 -5.86 10.53
N LEU A 169 3.76 -5.19 10.26
CA LEU A 169 2.45 -5.58 10.79
C LEU A 169 2.01 -6.95 10.26
N THR A 170 2.21 -7.21 8.97
CA THR A 170 1.91 -8.50 8.36
C THR A 170 2.72 -9.62 9.02
N LEU A 171 4.03 -9.42 9.16
CA LEU A 171 4.94 -10.42 9.74
C LEU A 171 4.76 -10.56 11.26
N LYS A 172 4.42 -9.48 11.97
CA LYS A 172 4.06 -9.55 13.39
C LYS A 172 2.85 -10.44 13.59
N GLY A 173 1.79 -10.28 12.79
CA GLY A 173 0.61 -11.15 12.84
C GLY A 173 0.95 -12.61 12.58
N VAL A 174 1.81 -12.89 11.60
CA VAL A 174 2.31 -14.24 11.32
C VAL A 174 3.09 -14.81 12.51
N MET A 175 4.04 -14.04 13.06
CA MET A 175 4.83 -14.48 14.22
C MET A 175 3.96 -14.75 15.46
N GLU A 176 2.93 -13.95 15.70
CA GLU A 176 2.00 -14.13 16.81
C GLU A 176 1.09 -15.36 16.62
N SER A 177 0.81 -15.75 15.37
CA SER A 177 0.03 -16.95 15.06
C SER A 177 0.83 -18.25 15.17
N LEU A 178 2.17 -18.20 15.10
CA LEU A 178 3.02 -19.39 15.24
C LEU A 178 3.08 -19.86 16.69
N ASN A 179 2.82 -21.16 16.92
CA ASN A 179 2.88 -21.76 18.25
C ASN A 179 4.33 -21.83 18.77
N PRO A 180 4.69 -21.10 19.83
CA PRO A 180 6.04 -21.09 20.37
C PRO A 180 6.45 -22.44 21.01
N THR A 181 5.51 -23.33 21.30
CA THR A 181 5.83 -24.66 21.83
C THR A 181 6.62 -25.53 20.86
N LEU A 182 6.52 -25.27 19.55
CA LEU A 182 7.33 -25.96 18.54
C LEU A 182 8.81 -25.57 18.65
N GLU A 183 9.07 -24.31 18.96
CA GLU A 183 10.42 -23.79 19.20
C GLU A 183 10.99 -24.38 20.50
N ASP A 184 10.17 -24.46 21.57
CA ASP A 184 10.55 -25.07 22.86
C ASP A 184 10.78 -26.56 22.71
N ALA A 185 9.96 -27.29 21.96
CA ALA A 185 10.12 -28.72 21.70
C ALA A 185 11.45 -28.99 20.95
N ALA A 186 11.77 -28.21 19.93
CA ALA A 186 13.02 -28.35 19.21
C ALA A 186 14.24 -28.15 20.14
N MET A 187 14.20 -27.17 21.02
CA MET A 187 15.29 -26.93 21.99
C MET A 187 15.37 -28.02 23.05
N ASN A 188 14.24 -28.61 23.47
CA ASN A 188 14.21 -29.69 24.45
C ASN A 188 14.83 -31.00 23.91
N VAL A 189 14.75 -31.23 22.58
CA VAL A 189 15.44 -32.36 21.94
C VAL A 189 16.90 -32.04 21.55
N GLY A 190 17.46 -30.90 22.04
CA GLY A 190 18.88 -30.55 21.90
C GLY A 190 19.20 -29.63 20.71
N ALA A 191 18.23 -29.12 19.97
CA ALA A 191 18.50 -28.16 18.90
C ALA A 191 19.03 -26.84 19.46
N GLY A 192 20.13 -26.35 18.90
CA GLY A 192 20.66 -25.02 19.21
C GLY A 192 19.71 -23.91 18.74
N ARG A 193 19.80 -22.71 19.32
CA ARG A 193 18.94 -21.54 19.01
C ARG A 193 18.91 -21.18 17.53
N LEU A 194 20.07 -21.14 16.88
CA LEU A 194 20.16 -20.85 15.44
C LEU A 194 19.54 -21.98 14.61
N GLN A 195 19.73 -23.22 15.01
CA GLN A 195 19.14 -24.38 14.34
C GLN A 195 17.62 -24.38 14.47
N THR A 196 17.08 -24.06 15.65
CA THR A 196 15.64 -23.88 15.87
C THR A 196 15.08 -22.75 14.99
N PHE A 197 15.77 -21.61 14.93
CA PHE A 197 15.37 -20.51 14.05
C PHE A 197 15.34 -20.94 12.56
N LEU A 198 16.42 -21.55 12.06
CA LEU A 198 16.55 -21.89 10.63
C LEU A 198 15.68 -23.08 10.22
N ARG A 199 15.42 -24.05 11.12
CA ARG A 199 14.69 -25.28 10.79
C ARG A 199 13.23 -25.30 11.25
N VAL A 200 12.84 -24.41 12.16
CA VAL A 200 11.45 -24.34 12.67
C VAL A 200 10.84 -22.98 12.39
N THR A 201 11.37 -21.91 13.00
CA THR A 201 10.74 -20.58 12.94
C THR A 201 10.71 -20.01 11.52
N LEU A 202 11.84 -20.01 10.83
CA LEU A 202 11.95 -19.45 9.49
C LEU A 202 11.09 -20.22 8.46
N PRO A 203 11.16 -21.56 8.36
CA PRO A 203 10.30 -22.31 7.42
C PRO A 203 8.80 -22.14 7.67
N LEU A 204 8.38 -22.11 8.93
CA LEU A 204 6.98 -21.86 9.28
C LEU A 204 6.54 -20.43 8.95
N SER A 205 7.47 -19.49 8.92
CA SER A 205 7.22 -18.09 8.56
C SER A 205 7.25 -17.83 7.05
N LEU A 206 7.83 -18.71 6.23
CA LEU A 206 8.02 -18.49 4.79
C LEU A 206 6.74 -18.09 4.04
N PRO A 207 5.58 -18.75 4.25
CA PRO A 207 4.35 -18.31 3.57
C PRO A 207 3.95 -16.88 3.95
N GLY A 208 4.15 -16.51 5.22
CA GLY A 208 3.91 -15.15 5.70
C GLY A 208 4.91 -14.12 5.15
N ILE A 209 6.19 -14.50 5.05
CA ILE A 209 7.25 -13.68 4.44
C ILE A 209 6.93 -13.43 2.96
N ALA A 210 6.54 -14.48 2.22
CA ALA A 210 6.14 -14.36 0.82
C ALA A 210 4.88 -13.49 0.66
N SER A 211 3.90 -13.63 1.58
CA SER A 211 2.71 -12.77 1.59
C SER A 211 3.05 -11.31 1.85
N ALA A 212 3.89 -11.02 2.85
CA ALA A 212 4.35 -9.66 3.14
C ALA A 212 5.12 -9.04 1.96
N PHE A 213 5.96 -9.85 1.28
CA PHE A 213 6.68 -9.43 0.09
C PHE A 213 5.72 -9.01 -1.03
N LEU A 214 4.71 -9.82 -1.33
CA LEU A 214 3.73 -9.51 -2.38
C LEU A 214 2.86 -8.30 -2.02
N VAL A 215 2.45 -8.15 -0.76
CA VAL A 215 1.72 -6.96 -0.30
C VAL A 215 2.56 -5.71 -0.53
N VAL A 216 3.81 -5.68 -0.08
CA VAL A 216 4.70 -4.52 -0.26
C VAL A 216 5.00 -4.28 -1.74
N LEU A 217 5.13 -5.33 -2.55
CA LEU A 217 5.31 -5.19 -4.01
C LEU A 217 4.11 -4.49 -4.65
N ILE A 218 2.88 -4.89 -4.30
CA ILE A 218 1.65 -4.25 -4.79
C ILE A 218 1.61 -2.78 -4.35
N GLU A 219 1.86 -2.50 -3.09
CA GLU A 219 1.88 -1.13 -2.55
C GLU A 219 2.95 -0.26 -3.20
N SER A 220 4.14 -0.81 -3.44
CA SER A 220 5.23 -0.09 -4.13
C SER A 220 4.89 0.23 -5.59
N LEU A 221 4.28 -0.71 -6.31
CA LEU A 221 3.79 -0.48 -7.68
C LEU A 221 2.65 0.54 -7.73
N ALA A 222 1.81 0.54 -6.69
CA ALA A 222 0.70 1.48 -6.54
C ALA A 222 1.15 2.88 -6.09
N ASP A 223 2.36 3.01 -5.55
CA ASP A 223 2.87 4.27 -5.03
C ASP A 223 3.05 5.30 -6.16
N PHE A 224 2.43 6.42 -5.95
CA PHE A 224 2.51 7.59 -6.82
C PHE A 224 3.27 8.73 -6.15
N GLY A 225 3.05 8.90 -4.84
CA GLY A 225 3.52 10.07 -4.10
C GLY A 225 5.04 10.18 -4.01
N ASN A 226 5.72 9.11 -3.60
CA ASN A 226 7.18 9.11 -3.51
C ASN A 226 7.85 9.24 -4.89
N PRO A 227 7.45 8.48 -5.94
CA PRO A 227 7.97 8.66 -7.28
C PRO A 227 7.73 10.04 -7.88
N LEU A 228 6.58 10.65 -7.65
CA LEU A 228 6.28 12.00 -8.16
C LEU A 228 7.32 13.02 -7.69
N VAL A 229 7.76 12.90 -6.45
CA VAL A 229 8.72 13.84 -5.83
C VAL A 229 10.18 13.45 -6.13
N LEU A 230 10.51 12.15 -6.11
CA LEU A 230 11.88 11.67 -6.08
C LEU A 230 12.37 10.98 -7.36
N ALA A 231 11.48 10.52 -8.25
CA ALA A 231 11.92 9.81 -9.45
C ALA A 231 12.69 10.71 -10.43
N GLY A 232 12.17 11.93 -10.66
CA GLY A 232 12.74 12.85 -11.63
C GLY A 232 12.57 12.38 -13.07
N SER A 233 13.00 13.20 -14.03
CA SER A 233 12.83 12.92 -15.46
C SER A 233 13.71 11.78 -15.99
N ARG A 234 14.84 11.52 -15.33
CA ARG A 234 15.80 10.47 -15.75
C ARG A 234 15.44 9.06 -15.25
N PHE A 235 14.49 8.95 -14.36
CA PHE A 235 14.05 7.69 -13.78
C PHE A 235 12.52 7.58 -13.80
N PRO A 236 11.91 7.49 -15.00
CA PRO A 236 10.46 7.44 -15.12
C PRO A 236 9.91 6.18 -14.42
N MET A 237 8.78 6.34 -13.73
CA MET A 237 8.04 5.24 -13.14
C MET A 237 6.63 5.17 -13.72
N LEU A 238 6.09 3.96 -13.86
CA LEU A 238 4.88 3.73 -14.64
C LEU A 238 3.64 4.42 -14.05
N SER A 239 3.51 4.44 -12.71
CA SER A 239 2.42 5.14 -12.02
C SER A 239 2.43 6.66 -12.28
N THR A 240 3.61 7.29 -12.25
CA THR A 240 3.76 8.72 -12.54
C THR A 240 3.60 9.03 -14.01
N GLN A 241 4.08 8.15 -14.91
CA GLN A 241 3.90 8.36 -16.36
C GLN A 241 2.43 8.26 -16.77
N ALA A 242 1.69 7.27 -16.26
CA ALA A 242 0.26 7.16 -16.52
C ALA A 242 -0.51 8.43 -16.10
N TYR A 243 -0.14 9.00 -14.95
CA TYR A 243 -0.73 10.25 -14.47
C TYR A 243 -0.34 11.46 -15.36
N LEU A 244 0.93 11.60 -15.71
CA LEU A 244 1.42 12.73 -16.52
C LEU A 244 0.86 12.72 -17.94
N GLU A 245 0.64 11.55 -18.54
CA GLU A 245 -0.02 11.45 -19.85
C GLU A 245 -1.46 11.98 -19.80
N ILE A 246 -2.18 11.75 -18.70
CA ILE A 246 -3.57 12.21 -18.54
C ILE A 246 -3.65 13.69 -18.18
N THR A 247 -2.86 14.14 -17.20
CA THR A 247 -2.98 15.50 -16.64
C THR A 247 -2.06 16.52 -17.30
N GLY A 248 -0.92 16.06 -17.84
CA GLY A 248 0.08 16.92 -18.48
C GLY A 248 -0.07 16.97 -19.99
N SER A 249 -0.13 15.79 -20.64
CA SER A 249 -0.23 15.67 -22.10
C SER A 249 -1.68 15.61 -22.61
N PHE A 250 -2.66 15.47 -21.72
CA PHE A 250 -4.08 15.25 -22.05
C PHE A 250 -4.32 14.02 -22.95
N ASN A 251 -3.38 13.08 -22.99
CA ASN A 251 -3.48 11.85 -23.76
C ASN A 251 -4.13 10.74 -22.93
N LEU A 252 -5.46 10.78 -22.84
CA LEU A 252 -6.26 9.82 -22.08
C LEU A 252 -6.06 8.37 -22.54
N PRO A 253 -6.01 8.05 -23.86
CA PRO A 253 -5.80 6.67 -24.32
C PRO A 253 -4.45 6.09 -23.92
N LEU A 254 -3.37 6.83 -24.07
CA LEU A 254 -2.03 6.37 -23.69
C LEU A 254 -1.91 6.23 -22.17
N GLY A 255 -2.40 7.22 -21.41
CA GLY A 255 -2.44 7.11 -19.94
C GLY A 255 -3.22 5.91 -19.43
N ALA A 256 -4.36 5.60 -20.08
CA ALA A 256 -5.15 4.40 -19.79
C ALA A 256 -4.40 3.11 -20.13
N ALA A 257 -3.67 3.07 -21.25
CA ALA A 257 -2.85 1.91 -21.63
C ALA A 257 -1.72 1.67 -20.63
N LEU A 258 -1.02 2.72 -20.17
CA LEU A 258 0.00 2.62 -19.12
C LEU A 258 -0.59 2.13 -17.79
N ALA A 259 -1.80 2.58 -17.45
CA ALA A 259 -2.54 2.10 -16.28
C ALA A 259 -2.87 0.60 -16.39
N VAL A 260 -3.29 0.11 -17.57
CA VAL A 260 -3.53 -1.33 -17.82
C VAL A 260 -2.22 -2.12 -17.71
N VAL A 261 -1.11 -1.63 -18.25
CA VAL A 261 0.21 -2.26 -18.10
C VAL A 261 0.60 -2.38 -16.63
N LEU A 262 0.31 -1.37 -15.81
CA LEU A 262 0.58 -1.39 -14.36
C LEU A 262 -0.32 -2.39 -13.60
N LEU A 263 -1.55 -2.61 -14.09
CA LEU A 263 -2.47 -3.58 -13.50
C LEU A 263 -1.96 -5.02 -13.59
N ILE A 264 -1.26 -5.39 -14.66
CA ILE A 264 -0.82 -6.77 -14.90
C ILE A 264 0.05 -7.29 -13.74
N PRO A 265 1.19 -6.68 -13.36
CA PRO A 265 1.98 -7.16 -12.24
C PRO A 265 1.27 -7.03 -10.89
N SER A 266 0.42 -6.02 -10.70
CA SER A 266 -0.32 -5.81 -9.46
C SER A 266 -1.36 -6.91 -9.23
N ILE A 267 -2.21 -7.19 -10.24
CA ILE A 267 -3.23 -8.26 -10.18
C ILE A 267 -2.56 -9.63 -10.09
N THR A 268 -1.46 -9.86 -10.81
CA THR A 268 -0.73 -11.14 -10.76
C THR A 268 -0.19 -11.37 -9.34
N SER A 269 0.44 -10.37 -8.74
CA SER A 269 0.94 -10.44 -7.36
C SER A 269 -0.19 -10.70 -6.35
N PHE A 270 -1.31 -10.02 -6.50
CA PHE A 270 -2.51 -10.22 -5.68
C PHE A 270 -3.09 -11.64 -5.84
N ALA A 271 -3.20 -12.14 -7.07
CA ALA A 271 -3.70 -13.48 -7.35
C ALA A 271 -2.81 -14.56 -6.71
N ILE A 272 -1.48 -14.42 -6.82
CA ILE A 272 -0.51 -15.33 -6.17
C ILE A 272 -0.70 -15.28 -4.65
N GLN A 273 -0.77 -14.08 -4.06
CA GLN A 273 -0.96 -13.91 -2.64
C GLN A 273 -2.26 -14.58 -2.14
N ARG A 274 -3.39 -14.27 -2.78
CA ARG A 274 -4.70 -14.73 -2.33
C ARG A 274 -4.93 -16.22 -2.57
N TYR A 275 -4.63 -16.71 -3.77
CA TYR A 275 -5.02 -18.08 -4.14
C TYR A 275 -3.97 -19.14 -3.83
N TYR A 276 -2.69 -18.74 -3.74
CA TYR A 276 -1.60 -19.68 -3.51
C TYR A 276 -1.05 -19.62 -2.08
N LEU A 277 -0.72 -18.42 -1.57
CA LEU A 277 -0.08 -18.29 -0.27
C LEU A 277 -1.04 -18.39 0.91
N GLN A 278 -2.25 -17.79 0.83
CA GLN A 278 -3.22 -17.87 1.93
C GLN A 278 -3.66 -19.31 2.24
N LYS A 279 -3.71 -20.19 1.25
CA LYS A 279 -4.02 -21.61 1.46
C LYS A 279 -2.94 -22.38 2.24
N ARG A 280 -1.73 -21.86 2.33
CA ARG A 280 -0.57 -22.47 2.98
C ARG A 280 -0.25 -21.87 4.35
N GLN A 281 -1.08 -20.96 4.84
CA GLN A 281 -0.88 -20.42 6.19
C GLN A 281 -1.19 -21.49 7.25
N TYR A 282 -0.21 -21.73 8.12
CA TYR A 282 -0.36 -22.65 9.24
C TYR A 282 -1.13 -21.95 10.35
N THR A 283 -2.42 -22.28 10.51
CA THR A 283 -3.21 -21.88 11.68
C THR A 283 -3.00 -22.88 12.81
N THR A 284 -2.75 -22.40 14.03
CA THR A 284 -2.64 -23.27 15.20
C THR A 284 -4.00 -23.90 15.51
N VAL A 285 -4.01 -25.21 15.71
CA VAL A 285 -5.22 -26.00 16.03
C VAL A 285 -5.84 -25.58 17.37
N THR A 286 -5.10 -24.94 18.25
CA THR A 286 -5.52 -24.63 19.63
C THR A 286 -6.10 -23.22 19.83
N GLY A 287 -6.05 -22.33 18.85
CA GLY A 287 -6.74 -21.02 18.86
C GLY A 287 -6.37 -20.01 19.96
N LYS A 288 -5.56 -20.38 20.95
CA LYS A 288 -5.11 -19.47 22.01
C LYS A 288 -3.64 -19.08 21.80
N PRO A 289 -3.31 -17.78 21.79
CA PRO A 289 -1.92 -17.34 21.81
C PRO A 289 -1.26 -17.79 23.12
N VAL A 290 -0.24 -18.63 23.01
CA VAL A 290 0.59 -19.01 24.17
C VAL A 290 1.70 -17.95 24.29
N ALA A 291 1.97 -17.49 25.49
CA ALA A 291 3.05 -16.53 25.74
C ALA A 291 4.38 -17.12 25.24
N SER A 292 5.07 -16.40 24.36
CA SER A 292 6.35 -16.83 23.79
C SER A 292 7.41 -16.95 24.88
N SER A 293 8.12 -18.08 24.93
CA SER A 293 9.30 -18.19 25.77
C SER A 293 10.41 -17.31 25.19
N SER A 294 11.01 -16.45 26.03
CA SER A 294 12.10 -15.53 25.65
C SER A 294 13.46 -16.25 25.42
N LYS A 295 13.46 -17.59 25.40
CA LYS A 295 14.68 -18.41 25.38
C LYS A 295 15.34 -18.54 24.00
N LEU A 296 14.62 -18.21 22.93
CA LEU A 296 15.03 -18.47 21.55
C LEU A 296 16.25 -17.61 21.10
N VAL A 297 16.48 -16.49 21.74
CA VAL A 297 17.48 -15.51 21.27
C VAL A 297 18.64 -15.39 22.25
N SER A 298 19.89 -15.49 21.76
CA SER A 298 21.08 -15.22 22.55
C SER A 298 21.16 -13.75 22.96
N ARG A 299 21.89 -13.46 24.04
CA ARG A 299 22.05 -12.07 24.54
C ARG A 299 22.63 -11.14 23.47
N ASN A 300 23.58 -11.60 22.66
CA ASN A 300 24.21 -10.79 21.60
C ASN A 300 23.27 -10.59 20.43
N ALA A 301 22.56 -11.63 19.98
CA ALA A 301 21.56 -11.51 18.91
C ALA A 301 20.39 -10.57 19.32
N ARG A 302 19.94 -10.66 20.59
CA ARG A 302 18.93 -9.74 21.13
C ARG A 302 19.41 -8.28 21.11
N ARG A 303 20.67 -8.02 21.49
CA ARG A 303 21.26 -6.67 21.43
C ARG A 303 21.34 -6.17 20.00
N GLY A 304 21.79 -7.00 19.05
CA GLY A 304 21.85 -6.65 17.63
C GLY A 304 20.47 -6.34 17.04
N LEU A 305 19.48 -7.18 17.32
CA LEU A 305 18.10 -6.96 16.87
C LEU A 305 17.49 -5.68 17.48
N LEU A 306 17.75 -5.43 18.77
CA LEU A 306 17.29 -4.20 19.43
C LEU A 306 17.98 -2.98 18.82
N ALA A 307 19.30 -3.03 18.61
CA ALA A 307 20.06 -1.93 18.00
C ALA A 307 19.56 -1.63 16.57
N PHE A 308 19.32 -2.66 15.77
CA PHE A 308 18.75 -2.53 14.43
C PHE A 308 17.35 -1.89 14.45
N SER A 309 16.47 -2.40 15.32
CA SER A 309 15.11 -1.86 15.46
C SER A 309 15.13 -0.43 15.98
N ALA A 310 15.99 -0.12 16.96
CA ALA A 310 16.15 1.22 17.50
C ALA A 310 16.75 2.19 16.46
N ALA A 311 17.69 1.73 15.63
CA ALA A 311 18.24 2.53 14.53
C ALA A 311 17.17 2.89 13.51
N PHE A 312 16.33 1.95 13.10
CA PHE A 312 15.20 2.22 12.20
C PHE A 312 14.22 3.22 12.84
N CYS A 313 13.83 3.01 14.10
CA CYS A 313 12.98 3.96 14.83
C CYS A 313 13.64 5.34 14.95
N GLY A 314 14.94 5.40 15.16
CA GLY A 314 15.72 6.64 15.19
C GLY A 314 15.69 7.38 13.85
N LEU A 315 15.80 6.65 12.73
CA LEU A 315 15.64 7.22 11.40
C LEU A 315 14.21 7.73 11.15
N VAL A 316 13.19 7.00 11.62
CA VAL A 316 11.79 7.47 11.56
C VAL A 316 11.65 8.79 12.32
N LEU A 317 12.16 8.87 13.56
CA LEU A 317 12.15 10.10 14.34
C LEU A 317 12.94 11.24 13.68
N LEU A 318 14.06 10.92 13.04
CA LEU A 318 14.85 11.90 12.28
C LEU A 318 14.05 12.46 11.10
N PHE A 319 13.31 11.62 10.35
CA PHE A 319 12.49 12.06 9.23
C PHE A 319 11.39 13.02 9.68
N TYR A 320 10.62 12.63 10.70
CA TYR A 320 9.56 13.49 11.23
C TYR A 320 10.11 14.75 11.92
N GLY A 321 11.21 14.60 12.67
CA GLY A 321 11.91 15.72 13.28
C GLY A 321 12.40 16.75 12.26
N THR A 322 12.90 16.27 11.10
CA THR A 322 13.35 17.13 10.00
C THR A 322 12.19 17.94 9.43
N ILE A 323 11.02 17.32 9.19
CA ILE A 323 9.83 18.04 8.73
C ILE A 323 9.35 19.04 9.78
N PHE A 324 9.28 18.61 11.04
CA PHE A 324 8.86 19.48 12.14
C PHE A 324 9.77 20.70 12.23
N VAL A 325 11.08 20.53 12.27
CA VAL A 325 12.04 21.64 12.30
C VAL A 325 11.93 22.47 11.03
N GLY A 326 11.81 21.84 9.87
CA GLY A 326 11.66 22.51 8.59
C GLY A 326 10.42 23.41 8.51
N ALA A 327 9.31 22.99 9.13
CA ALA A 327 8.09 23.80 9.19
C ALA A 327 8.26 25.13 9.92
N PHE A 328 9.23 25.20 10.84
CA PHE A 328 9.59 26.42 11.59
C PHE A 328 10.83 27.13 11.04
N THR A 329 11.42 26.66 9.95
CA THR A 329 12.65 27.21 9.38
C THR A 329 12.33 28.05 8.15
N ARG A 330 12.86 29.27 8.07
CA ARG A 330 12.55 30.22 7.00
C ARG A 330 12.89 29.68 5.62
N VAL A 331 14.12 29.18 5.41
CA VAL A 331 14.55 28.56 4.16
C VAL A 331 15.49 27.40 4.49
N TRP A 332 15.00 26.17 4.33
CA TRP A 332 15.77 24.97 4.64
C TRP A 332 17.11 24.91 3.86
N GLY A 333 18.19 24.64 4.59
CA GLY A 333 19.53 24.53 4.03
C GLY A 333 20.26 25.86 3.78
N PHE A 334 19.61 27.01 4.01
CA PHE A 334 20.20 28.36 3.81
C PHE A 334 19.99 29.30 5.00
N ASP A 335 18.77 29.42 5.48
CA ASP A 335 18.40 30.35 6.54
C ASP A 335 17.53 29.61 7.59
N PHE A 336 18.16 29.23 8.69
CA PHE A 336 17.53 28.50 9.80
C PHE A 336 16.84 29.41 10.81
N THR A 337 16.63 30.70 10.50
CA THR A 337 15.88 31.58 11.40
C THR A 337 14.46 31.06 11.61
N PRO A 338 13.99 30.99 12.88
CA PRO A 338 12.64 30.51 13.18
C PRO A 338 11.58 31.43 12.56
N THR A 339 10.54 30.82 11.97
CA THR A 339 9.44 31.55 11.37
C THR A 339 8.11 30.81 11.50
N LEU A 340 7.00 31.55 11.51
CA LEU A 340 5.64 31.03 11.40
C LEU A 340 4.98 31.39 10.05
N THR A 341 5.74 31.96 9.12
CA THR A 341 5.19 32.40 7.80
C THR A 341 4.60 31.26 7.01
N HIS A 342 5.16 30.04 7.10
CA HIS A 342 4.61 28.86 6.42
C HIS A 342 3.22 28.49 6.96
N PHE A 343 3.02 28.59 8.28
CA PHE A 343 1.71 28.35 8.89
C PHE A 343 0.72 29.46 8.52
N ALA A 344 1.15 30.72 8.57
CA ALA A 344 0.32 31.85 8.15
C ALA A 344 -0.14 31.68 6.69
N TYR A 345 0.76 31.29 5.78
CA TYR A 345 0.43 30.97 4.39
C TYR A 345 -0.52 29.79 4.28
N ALA A 346 -0.25 28.68 4.97
CA ALA A 346 -1.10 27.49 4.94
C ALA A 346 -2.52 27.80 5.43
N PHE A 347 -2.68 28.63 6.46
CA PHE A 347 -4.00 29.02 6.97
C PHE A 347 -4.69 30.09 6.12
N SER A 348 -3.95 30.99 5.47
CA SER A 348 -4.57 32.02 4.62
C SER A 348 -4.98 31.50 3.26
N VAL A 349 -4.14 30.71 2.60
CA VAL A 349 -4.36 30.19 1.23
C VAL A 349 -4.90 28.76 1.23
N GLY A 350 -4.41 27.92 2.16
CA GLY A 350 -4.70 26.47 2.21
C GLY A 350 -5.93 26.09 3.04
N MET A 351 -6.61 27.02 3.73
CA MET A 351 -7.72 26.70 4.62
C MET A 351 -8.87 26.00 3.91
N GLY A 352 -9.17 26.40 2.67
CA GLY A 352 -10.19 25.73 1.83
C GLY A 352 -9.85 24.25 1.60
N THR A 353 -8.59 23.97 1.22
CA THR A 353 -8.10 22.61 0.97
C THR A 353 -8.11 21.77 2.26
N ILE A 354 -7.71 22.36 3.40
CA ILE A 354 -7.75 21.69 4.71
C ILE A 354 -9.19 21.30 5.05
N ARG A 355 -10.11 22.26 4.94
CA ARG A 355 -11.54 22.02 5.18
C ARG A 355 -12.10 20.91 4.29
N ASP A 356 -11.84 20.97 2.99
CA ASP A 356 -12.35 20.01 2.02
C ASP A 356 -11.78 18.60 2.28
N THR A 357 -10.49 18.51 2.63
CA THR A 357 -9.86 17.24 3.03
C THR A 357 -10.51 16.66 4.29
N LEU A 358 -10.78 17.49 5.30
CA LEU A 358 -11.47 17.05 6.51
C LEU A 358 -12.91 16.60 6.24
N ILE A 359 -13.66 17.32 5.40
CA ILE A 359 -15.02 16.94 4.99
C ILE A 359 -14.99 15.57 4.31
N VAL A 360 -14.09 15.37 3.34
CA VAL A 360 -13.95 14.09 2.64
C VAL A 360 -13.62 12.97 3.63
N ALA A 361 -12.68 13.17 4.54
CA ALA A 361 -12.30 12.16 5.53
C ALA A 361 -13.44 11.82 6.50
N ILE A 362 -14.12 12.84 7.05
CA ILE A 362 -15.24 12.66 7.98
C ILE A 362 -16.42 11.97 7.31
N CYS A 363 -16.71 12.28 6.04
CA CYS A 363 -17.80 11.64 5.31
C CYS A 363 -17.44 10.22 4.84
N ALA A 364 -16.22 10.02 4.29
CA ALA A 364 -15.85 8.75 3.72
C ALA A 364 -15.63 7.66 4.78
N THR A 365 -15.04 7.98 5.93
CA THR A 365 -14.68 6.98 6.97
C THR A 365 -15.89 6.20 7.50
N PRO A 366 -17.00 6.84 7.98
CA PRO A 366 -18.16 6.08 8.45
C PRO A 366 -18.87 5.33 7.33
N LEU A 367 -18.94 5.92 6.12
CA LEU A 367 -19.58 5.27 4.98
C LEU A 367 -18.83 4.02 4.53
N SER A 368 -17.48 4.07 4.43
CA SER A 368 -16.67 2.89 4.12
C SER A 368 -16.75 1.83 5.21
N GLY A 369 -16.78 2.23 6.49
CA GLY A 369 -16.94 1.32 7.62
C GLY A 369 -18.31 0.58 7.57
N VAL A 370 -19.39 1.29 7.33
CA VAL A 370 -20.72 0.69 7.18
C VAL A 370 -20.79 -0.21 5.95
N LEU A 371 -20.28 0.24 4.80
CA LEU A 371 -20.24 -0.55 3.56
C LEU A 371 -19.44 -1.86 3.76
N GLY A 372 -18.26 -1.77 4.34
CA GLY A 372 -17.42 -2.92 4.63
C GLY A 372 -18.08 -3.91 5.60
N MET A 373 -18.74 -3.42 6.66
CA MET A 373 -19.49 -4.27 7.59
C MET A 373 -20.67 -4.96 6.90
N LEU A 374 -21.43 -4.25 6.06
CA LEU A 374 -22.55 -4.83 5.32
C LEU A 374 -22.09 -5.93 4.36
N ILE A 375 -21.04 -5.67 3.57
CA ILE A 375 -20.46 -6.66 2.65
C ILE A 375 -19.95 -7.87 3.44
N ALA A 376 -19.20 -7.66 4.52
CA ALA A 376 -18.66 -8.74 5.35
C ALA A 376 -19.80 -9.57 5.99
N PHE A 377 -20.84 -8.93 6.52
CA PHE A 377 -22.01 -9.60 7.05
C PHE A 377 -22.70 -10.48 6.01
N LEU A 378 -22.97 -9.93 4.83
CA LEU A 378 -23.63 -10.67 3.75
C LEU A 378 -22.75 -11.84 3.27
N VAL A 379 -21.47 -11.59 3.05
CA VAL A 379 -20.53 -12.62 2.58
C VAL A 379 -20.29 -13.72 3.63
N VAL A 380 -20.29 -13.44 4.92
CA VAL A 380 -20.03 -14.44 5.95
C VAL A 380 -21.30 -15.13 6.43
N ARG A 381 -22.38 -14.39 6.66
CA ARG A 381 -23.56 -14.85 7.37
C ARG A 381 -24.72 -15.28 6.48
N THR A 382 -24.75 -14.91 5.21
CA THR A 382 -25.86 -15.19 4.32
C THR A 382 -25.46 -16.06 3.12
N SER A 383 -26.45 -16.63 2.45
CA SER A 383 -26.26 -17.42 1.22
C SER A 383 -27.12 -16.81 0.13
N PHE A 384 -26.50 -16.27 -0.90
CA PHE A 384 -27.15 -15.67 -2.07
C PHE A 384 -26.35 -15.93 -3.33
N PRO A 385 -27.00 -15.90 -4.51
CA PRO A 385 -26.30 -16.09 -5.78
C PRO A 385 -25.32 -14.95 -6.06
N GLY A 386 -24.11 -15.28 -6.52
CA GLY A 386 -23.08 -14.27 -6.79
C GLY A 386 -22.26 -13.83 -5.58
N LYS A 387 -22.43 -14.46 -4.41
CA LYS A 387 -21.65 -14.18 -3.20
C LYS A 387 -20.13 -14.09 -3.46
N GLY A 388 -19.56 -15.03 -4.21
CA GLY A 388 -18.12 -15.02 -4.56
C GLY A 388 -17.74 -13.86 -5.47
N VAL A 389 -18.67 -13.40 -6.34
CA VAL A 389 -18.45 -12.21 -7.18
C VAL A 389 -18.43 -10.96 -6.32
N MET A 390 -19.37 -10.81 -5.38
CA MET A 390 -19.40 -9.68 -4.44
C MET A 390 -18.10 -9.63 -3.62
N GLU A 391 -17.68 -10.76 -3.04
CA GLU A 391 -16.43 -10.88 -2.31
C GLU A 391 -15.21 -10.50 -3.18
N PHE A 392 -15.13 -11.05 -4.40
CA PHE A 392 -14.03 -10.74 -5.31
C PHE A 392 -13.99 -9.26 -5.68
N THR A 393 -15.15 -8.68 -6.06
CA THR A 393 -15.24 -7.29 -6.50
C THR A 393 -14.91 -6.31 -5.38
N SER A 394 -15.36 -6.59 -4.14
CA SER A 394 -15.07 -5.73 -2.99
C SER A 394 -13.56 -5.72 -2.64
N ILE A 395 -12.85 -6.81 -2.86
CA ILE A 395 -11.41 -6.91 -2.57
C ILE A 395 -10.56 -6.45 -3.77
N LEU A 396 -11.14 -6.40 -4.97
CA LEU A 396 -10.42 -6.06 -6.20
C LEU A 396 -9.72 -4.69 -6.11
N ASN A 397 -10.37 -3.71 -5.46
CA ASN A 397 -9.80 -2.38 -5.28
C ASN A 397 -8.50 -2.36 -4.47
N PHE A 398 -8.28 -3.35 -3.59
CA PHE A 398 -7.02 -3.48 -2.88
C PHE A 398 -5.87 -3.93 -3.80
N ALA A 399 -6.18 -4.72 -4.83
CA ALA A 399 -5.21 -5.18 -5.82
C ALA A 399 -4.87 -4.12 -6.88
N VAL A 400 -5.74 -3.13 -7.06
CA VAL A 400 -5.62 -2.10 -8.09
C VAL A 400 -4.86 -0.89 -7.56
N PRO A 401 -3.80 -0.43 -8.26
CA PRO A 401 -3.10 0.80 -7.91
C PRO A 401 -4.04 2.01 -7.84
N GLY A 402 -3.85 2.86 -6.83
CA GLY A 402 -4.69 4.04 -6.62
C GLY A 402 -4.73 5.01 -7.79
N THR A 403 -3.61 5.15 -8.49
CA THR A 403 -3.53 5.95 -9.73
C THR A 403 -4.46 5.40 -10.81
N VAL A 404 -4.52 4.06 -10.97
CA VAL A 404 -5.41 3.41 -11.95
C VAL A 404 -6.88 3.65 -11.60
N ILE A 405 -7.24 3.55 -10.30
CA ILE A 405 -8.59 3.85 -9.84
C ILE A 405 -8.92 5.32 -10.11
N GLY A 406 -8.05 6.25 -9.76
CA GLY A 406 -8.23 7.68 -10.02
C GLY A 406 -8.43 7.98 -11.51
N ILE A 407 -7.61 7.39 -12.37
CA ILE A 407 -7.75 7.46 -13.83
C ILE A 407 -9.11 6.91 -14.26
N GLY A 408 -9.50 5.75 -13.72
CA GLY A 408 -10.79 5.15 -13.99
C GLY A 408 -11.97 6.05 -13.63
N TYR A 409 -11.90 6.70 -12.48
CA TYR A 409 -12.92 7.66 -12.05
C TYR A 409 -12.99 8.89 -12.97
N ILE A 410 -11.83 9.42 -13.40
CA ILE A 410 -11.79 10.51 -14.39
C ILE A 410 -12.49 10.08 -15.69
N LEU A 411 -12.20 8.90 -16.20
CA LEU A 411 -12.76 8.40 -17.45
C LEU A 411 -14.25 8.03 -17.34
N ALA A 412 -14.66 7.47 -16.21
CA ALA A 412 -16.03 6.98 -16.02
C ALA A 412 -17.03 8.08 -15.68
N PHE A 413 -16.60 9.11 -14.95
CA PHE A 413 -17.50 10.11 -14.38
C PHE A 413 -17.28 11.54 -14.89
N ASN A 414 -16.64 11.68 -16.05
CA ASN A 414 -16.48 12.95 -16.76
C ASN A 414 -17.54 13.17 -17.86
N THR A 415 -18.45 12.24 -18.05
CA THR A 415 -19.48 12.29 -19.10
C THR A 415 -20.85 11.89 -18.54
N PRO A 416 -21.96 12.35 -19.17
CA PRO A 416 -23.30 11.89 -18.80
C PRO A 416 -23.40 10.36 -18.83
N PRO A 417 -24.27 9.72 -17.98
CA PRO A 417 -25.25 10.37 -17.09
C PRO A 417 -24.72 10.81 -15.71
N LEU A 418 -23.54 10.36 -15.28
CA LEU A 418 -22.99 10.60 -13.94
C LEU A 418 -21.77 11.54 -14.02
N MET A 419 -22.01 12.82 -14.24
CA MET A 419 -20.95 13.84 -14.22
C MET A 419 -20.62 14.22 -12.77
N LEU A 420 -19.63 13.57 -12.17
CA LEU A 420 -19.22 13.79 -10.78
C LEU A 420 -17.86 14.48 -10.66
N ILE A 421 -17.10 14.62 -11.76
CA ILE A 421 -15.78 15.28 -11.76
C ILE A 421 -15.90 16.72 -11.30
N GLY A 422 -14.94 17.18 -10.48
CA GLY A 422 -14.96 18.52 -9.88
C GLY A 422 -15.80 18.64 -8.61
N THR A 423 -16.43 17.58 -8.13
CA THR A 423 -17.23 17.59 -6.89
C THR A 423 -16.51 16.90 -5.73
N LEU A 424 -16.78 17.30 -4.48
CA LEU A 424 -16.32 16.58 -3.29
C LEU A 424 -16.93 15.16 -3.21
N ALA A 425 -18.13 14.97 -3.78
CA ALA A 425 -18.82 13.70 -3.77
C ALA A 425 -18.00 12.57 -4.43
N ILE A 426 -17.33 12.84 -5.56
CA ILE A 426 -16.52 11.83 -6.23
C ILE A 426 -15.32 11.40 -5.39
N LEU A 427 -14.73 12.33 -4.63
CA LEU A 427 -13.62 12.03 -3.72
C LEU A 427 -14.11 11.14 -2.58
N VAL A 428 -15.24 11.49 -1.96
CA VAL A 428 -15.87 10.66 -0.91
C VAL A 428 -16.17 9.27 -1.44
N LEU A 429 -16.83 9.14 -2.59
CA LEU A 429 -17.15 7.84 -3.21
C LEU A 429 -15.90 7.03 -3.55
N ASN A 430 -14.86 7.67 -4.10
CA ASN A 430 -13.61 6.98 -4.36
C ASN A 430 -13.01 6.38 -3.08
N PHE A 431 -12.97 7.13 -1.98
CA PHE A 431 -12.47 6.61 -0.70
C PHE A 431 -13.38 5.53 -0.12
N VAL A 432 -14.71 5.69 -0.18
CA VAL A 432 -15.69 4.72 0.34
C VAL A 432 -15.55 3.35 -0.33
N PHE A 433 -15.35 3.32 -1.65
CA PHE A 433 -15.25 2.06 -2.40
C PHE A 433 -13.81 1.52 -2.47
N ARG A 434 -12.80 2.32 -2.08
CA ARG A 434 -11.41 1.88 -2.06
C ARG A 434 -11.02 1.21 -0.75
N TYR A 435 -11.48 1.71 0.39
CA TYR A 435 -11.13 1.28 1.75
C TYR A 435 -12.31 0.63 2.49
#